data_d658dad040ae7f530e14ffb11a8b4346
#
_entry.id   d658dad040ae7f530e14ffb11a8b4346
#
_cell.length_a   1.000
_cell.length_b   1.000
_cell.length_c   1.000
_cell.angle_alpha   90.00
_cell.angle_beta   90.00
_cell.angle_gamma   90.00
#
_symmetry.space_group_name_H-M   'P 1'
#
loop_
_entity.id
_entity.type
_entity.pdbx_description
1 polymer ?
#
loop_
_entity_poly.entity_id
_entity_poly.type
_entity_poly.pdbx_seq_one_letter_code
_entity_poly.pdbx_strand_id
1 'polypeptide(L)'
;MSAAFEPMEADTLDARADMLPELAPEPWGDPLPIPSMLLPVEPFDEALMPAALGPWVTDIADRMQCPPDFPAVAAMVALSSVIGRKACIAPKRCDNWRVIPNLWGAVVGRPGVMKSPALAEAMKPLDRLQALASELHAESMRDHSIKQKLDGMGGKATEDKAQKLVKAGKIEEARHLLADAADFEASKPPALPRYIVTDASVEALGEILIENPWGALTYRDELNGLLRGLDKEGQEGARAFYLQGYDGNQGYTFDRIGRGRNLHIPAVCISLLGGIQPGKLQAYIHDAVSGGAADDGLLQRFGLLVWPDVGREWRNVDRYPDTTAKNAAFETFQRLDAMPPGADPETGEPAPAVYRFAPDAQAEFDDWRHDFETALRSGEHHPAMESHLSKYRKLVPALALVCALADGESEVSADSLLRALAWGDYLKSHAARAYGA
;
A
#
# COMPACT_ATOMS: atom_id res chain seq x y z
N MET A 1 -64.71 0.97 40.04
CA MET A 1 -64.88 2.40 40.38
C MET A 1 -64.21 3.19 39.29
N SER A 2 -65.01 3.70 38.36
CA SER A 2 -64.53 4.52 37.23
C SER A 2 -64.58 5.97 37.71
N ALA A 3 -63.44 6.66 37.82
CA ALA A 3 -63.37 8.09 38.06
C ALA A 3 -63.67 8.80 36.71
N ALA A 4 -64.79 9.49 36.70
CA ALA A 4 -65.17 10.34 35.59
C ALA A 4 -64.23 11.55 35.50
N PHE A 5 -63.67 11.78 34.36
CA PHE A 5 -62.89 12.99 34.03
C PHE A 5 -63.92 14.10 33.74
N GLU A 6 -64.03 15.07 34.57
CA GLU A 6 -64.81 16.29 34.27
C GLU A 6 -64.00 17.16 33.29
N PRO A 7 -64.58 17.59 32.17
CA PRO A 7 -63.91 18.53 31.27
C PRO A 7 -63.82 19.90 31.93
N MET A 8 -62.62 20.44 31.98
CA MET A 8 -62.34 21.82 32.46
C MET A 8 -62.96 22.79 31.43
N GLU A 9 -63.76 23.72 31.94
CA GLU A 9 -64.47 24.71 31.08
C GLU A 9 -63.46 25.60 30.34
N ALA A 10 -63.76 25.89 29.05
CA ALA A 10 -62.88 26.67 28.16
C ALA A 10 -62.52 28.05 28.67
N ASP A 11 -63.40 28.69 29.43
CA ASP A 11 -63.19 30.02 30.02
C ASP A 11 -62.02 30.10 31.04
N THR A 12 -61.60 28.97 31.62
CA THR A 12 -60.45 28.97 32.55
C THR A 12 -59.11 28.86 31.85
N LEU A 13 -59.07 28.51 30.60
CA LEU A 13 -57.84 28.46 29.77
C LEU A 13 -57.50 29.86 29.22
N ASP A 14 -58.49 30.63 28.78
CA ASP A 14 -58.28 32.02 28.31
C ASP A 14 -57.80 32.95 29.43
N ALA A 15 -58.38 32.84 30.64
CA ALA A 15 -57.95 33.64 31.78
C ALA A 15 -56.53 33.32 32.27
N ARG A 16 -55.98 32.18 31.95
CA ARG A 16 -54.58 31.85 32.27
C ARG A 16 -53.60 32.26 31.16
N ALA A 17 -54.06 32.38 29.92
CA ALA A 17 -53.25 32.89 28.82
C ALA A 17 -52.90 34.36 29.00
N ASP A 18 -53.85 35.17 29.52
CA ASP A 18 -53.63 36.61 29.80
C ASP A 18 -52.71 36.90 31.04
N MET A 19 -52.37 35.85 31.82
CA MET A 19 -51.47 35.99 32.97
C MET A 19 -50.02 35.58 32.69
N LEU A 20 -49.74 35.05 31.49
CA LEU A 20 -48.36 34.80 31.10
C LEU A 20 -47.74 36.12 30.60
N PRO A 21 -46.62 36.58 31.14
CA PRO A 21 -45.93 37.73 30.57
C PRO A 21 -45.63 37.38 29.10
N GLU A 22 -46.05 38.28 28.18
CA GLU A 22 -45.61 38.23 26.79
C GLU A 22 -44.07 38.28 26.78
N LEU A 23 -43.43 37.12 26.87
CA LEU A 23 -42.02 36.98 26.60
C LEU A 23 -41.86 37.30 25.10
N ALA A 24 -41.51 38.57 24.83
CA ALA A 24 -41.07 38.92 23.49
C ALA A 24 -40.02 37.85 23.08
N PRO A 25 -40.18 37.20 21.96
CA PRO A 25 -39.22 36.19 21.54
C PRO A 25 -37.85 36.86 21.50
N GLU A 26 -36.93 36.41 22.34
CA GLU A 26 -35.56 36.86 22.24
C GLU A 26 -35.10 36.57 20.80
N PRO A 27 -34.51 37.56 20.14
CA PRO A 27 -34.03 37.34 18.77
C PRO A 27 -33.06 36.15 18.80
N TRP A 28 -33.34 35.17 17.95
CA TRP A 28 -32.43 34.03 17.79
C TRP A 28 -31.02 34.59 17.55
N GLY A 29 -30.06 34.15 18.35
CA GLY A 29 -28.65 34.44 18.10
C GLY A 29 -28.22 33.94 16.71
N ASP A 30 -27.12 34.45 16.23
CA ASP A 30 -26.54 33.96 14.98
C ASP A 30 -26.44 32.42 15.01
N PRO A 31 -26.79 31.73 13.91
CA PRO A 31 -26.72 30.28 13.86
C PRO A 31 -25.30 29.81 14.18
N LEU A 32 -25.12 29.06 15.24
CA LEU A 32 -23.85 28.42 15.55
C LEU A 32 -23.65 27.28 14.59
N PRO A 33 -22.45 27.13 13.99
CA PRO A 33 -22.15 25.97 13.16
C PRO A 33 -22.29 24.71 14.00
N ILE A 34 -22.95 23.70 13.44
CA ILE A 34 -23.02 22.38 14.08
C ILE A 34 -21.56 21.87 14.23
N PRO A 35 -21.10 21.56 15.46
CA PRO A 35 -19.75 21.08 15.66
C PRO A 35 -19.52 19.79 14.85
N SER A 36 -18.33 19.65 14.28
CA SER A 36 -17.95 18.40 13.65
C SER A 36 -17.95 17.29 14.70
N MET A 37 -18.62 16.18 14.39
CA MET A 37 -18.56 14.98 15.24
C MET A 37 -17.28 14.18 15.02
N LEU A 38 -16.48 14.54 14.00
CA LEU A 38 -15.21 13.88 13.74
C LEU A 38 -14.13 14.37 14.70
N LEU A 39 -13.33 13.44 15.22
CA LEU A 39 -12.17 13.78 16.02
C LEU A 39 -11.18 14.65 15.20
N PRO A 40 -10.49 15.60 15.83
CA PRO A 40 -9.47 16.40 15.16
C PRO A 40 -8.33 15.51 14.65
N VAL A 41 -7.66 15.94 13.57
CA VAL A 41 -6.44 15.30 13.07
C VAL A 41 -5.32 16.34 13.03
N GLU A 42 -4.10 15.85 13.17
CA GLU A 42 -2.91 16.67 12.98
C GLU A 42 -2.86 17.19 11.53
N PRO A 43 -2.51 18.46 11.31
CA PRO A 43 -2.34 18.99 9.97
C PRO A 43 -1.12 18.34 9.29
N PHE A 44 -1.21 18.15 7.98
CA PHE A 44 -0.07 17.66 7.20
C PHE A 44 1.06 18.69 7.22
N ASP A 45 2.28 18.22 7.49
CA ASP A 45 3.53 18.97 7.38
C ASP A 45 4.39 18.41 6.24
N GLU A 46 4.88 19.29 5.36
CA GLU A 46 5.79 18.89 4.26
C GLU A 46 7.07 18.21 4.79
N ALA A 47 7.51 18.54 5.99
CA ALA A 47 8.68 17.92 6.64
C ALA A 47 8.52 16.40 6.88
N LEU A 48 7.30 15.87 6.84
CA LEU A 48 7.04 14.43 6.85
C LEU A 48 7.59 13.73 5.60
N MET A 49 7.68 14.44 4.48
CA MET A 49 8.12 13.86 3.20
C MET A 49 9.66 13.84 3.08
N PRO A 50 10.22 12.85 2.35
CA PRO A 50 11.59 12.94 1.88
C PRO A 50 11.83 14.24 1.10
N ALA A 51 13.03 14.80 1.19
CA ALA A 51 13.37 16.12 0.64
C ALA A 51 13.03 16.29 -0.85
N ALA A 52 13.21 15.24 -1.66
CA ALA A 52 12.89 15.26 -3.08
C ALA A 52 11.39 15.16 -3.39
N LEU A 53 10.55 14.72 -2.45
CA LEU A 53 9.12 14.49 -2.67
C LEU A 53 8.24 15.60 -2.10
N GLY A 54 8.65 16.24 -1.00
CA GLY A 54 7.86 17.26 -0.31
C GLY A 54 7.36 18.39 -1.24
N PRO A 55 8.26 19.11 -1.94
CA PRO A 55 7.87 20.20 -2.83
C PRO A 55 6.96 19.75 -3.98
N TRP A 56 7.15 18.52 -4.49
CA TRP A 56 6.30 17.97 -5.54
C TRP A 56 4.89 17.63 -5.04
N VAL A 57 4.76 17.04 -3.86
CA VAL A 57 3.48 16.74 -3.21
C VAL A 57 2.71 18.03 -2.92
N THR A 58 3.40 19.04 -2.39
CA THR A 58 2.82 20.36 -2.10
C THR A 58 2.37 21.07 -3.40
N ASP A 59 3.14 20.98 -4.48
CA ASP A 59 2.77 21.50 -5.80
C ASP A 59 1.49 20.85 -6.34
N ILE A 60 1.37 19.53 -6.22
CA ILE A 60 0.16 18.79 -6.61
C ILE A 60 -1.05 19.27 -5.80
N ALA A 61 -0.91 19.32 -4.48
CA ALA A 61 -2.00 19.70 -3.58
C ALA A 61 -2.48 21.13 -3.84
N ASP A 62 -1.56 22.09 -4.04
CA ASP A 62 -1.89 23.49 -4.33
C ASP A 62 -2.59 23.63 -5.70
N ARG A 63 -2.06 23.02 -6.76
CA ARG A 63 -2.69 23.08 -8.08
C ARG A 63 -4.06 22.41 -8.15
N MET A 64 -4.25 21.32 -7.43
CA MET A 64 -5.51 20.59 -7.42
C MET A 64 -6.48 21.05 -6.35
N GLN A 65 -6.05 21.93 -5.44
CA GLN A 65 -6.85 22.41 -4.31
C GLN A 65 -7.45 21.23 -3.51
N CYS A 66 -6.59 20.26 -3.19
CA CYS A 66 -6.93 19.09 -2.40
C CYS A 66 -6.03 18.98 -1.17
N PRO A 67 -6.43 18.24 -0.12
CA PRO A 67 -5.55 17.95 1.00
C PRO A 67 -4.23 17.34 0.54
N PRO A 68 -3.07 17.83 1.01
CA PRO A 68 -1.75 17.31 0.65
C PRO A 68 -1.55 15.86 1.12
N ASP A 69 -2.31 15.43 2.10
CA ASP A 69 -2.40 14.04 2.58
C ASP A 69 -2.60 13.03 1.44
N PHE A 70 -3.42 13.39 0.46
CA PHE A 70 -3.77 12.49 -0.66
C PHE A 70 -2.57 12.16 -1.55
N PRO A 71 -1.90 13.14 -2.17
CA PRO A 71 -0.71 12.86 -2.95
C PRO A 71 0.47 12.38 -2.09
N ALA A 72 0.58 12.78 -0.80
CA ALA A 72 1.64 12.34 0.09
C ALA A 72 1.57 10.82 0.34
N VAL A 73 0.42 10.31 0.77
CA VAL A 73 0.23 8.86 0.98
C VAL A 73 0.45 8.09 -0.30
N ALA A 74 -0.08 8.58 -1.44
CA ALA A 74 0.11 7.92 -2.73
C ALA A 74 1.58 7.86 -3.13
N ALA A 75 2.34 8.96 -2.99
CA ALA A 75 3.76 9.01 -3.29
C ALA A 75 4.58 8.07 -2.40
N MET A 76 4.31 8.03 -1.09
CA MET A 76 5.01 7.15 -0.16
C MET A 76 4.73 5.67 -0.43
N VAL A 77 3.48 5.28 -0.71
CA VAL A 77 3.13 3.90 -1.06
C VAL A 77 3.70 3.51 -2.41
N ALA A 78 3.64 4.37 -3.41
CA ALA A 78 4.22 4.13 -4.73
C ALA A 78 5.74 3.94 -4.63
N LEU A 79 6.44 4.82 -3.90
CA LEU A 79 7.88 4.72 -3.69
C LEU A 79 8.26 3.43 -2.96
N SER A 80 7.51 3.08 -1.90
CA SER A 80 7.71 1.84 -1.16
C SER A 80 7.56 0.60 -2.04
N SER A 81 6.67 0.63 -3.02
CA SER A 81 6.47 -0.48 -3.95
C SER A 81 7.62 -0.67 -4.93
N VAL A 82 8.29 0.42 -5.32
CA VAL A 82 9.51 0.36 -6.17
C VAL A 82 10.69 -0.22 -5.40
N ILE A 83 10.82 0.13 -4.12
CA ILE A 83 11.81 -0.50 -3.23
C ILE A 83 11.47 -1.97 -3.04
N GLY A 84 10.22 -2.26 -2.66
CA GLY A 84 9.71 -3.61 -2.45
C GLY A 84 10.63 -4.46 -1.57
N ARG A 85 10.90 -5.69 -2.02
CA ARG A 85 11.83 -6.62 -1.36
C ARG A 85 13.31 -6.44 -1.74
N LYS A 86 13.66 -5.45 -2.57
CA LYS A 86 15.09 -5.18 -2.86
C LYS A 86 15.86 -4.75 -1.60
N ALA A 87 15.17 -4.18 -0.62
CA ALA A 87 15.74 -3.77 0.66
C ALA A 87 14.85 -4.23 1.84
N CYS A 88 15.47 -4.40 3.00
CA CYS A 88 14.80 -4.57 4.27
C CYS A 88 15.58 -3.86 5.38
N ILE A 89 14.91 -3.51 6.47
CA ILE A 89 15.57 -3.02 7.68
C ILE A 89 15.59 -4.11 8.75
N ALA A 90 16.70 -4.21 9.49
CA ALA A 90 16.84 -4.99 10.70
C ALA A 90 16.75 -4.06 11.92
N PRO A 91 15.56 -3.88 12.53
CA PRO A 91 15.38 -2.86 13.57
C PRO A 91 16.07 -3.18 14.88
N LYS A 92 16.51 -4.41 15.09
CA LYS A 92 17.23 -4.85 16.27
C LYS A 92 18.66 -5.28 15.92
N ARG A 93 19.59 -5.04 16.83
CA ARG A 93 21.01 -5.38 16.63
C ARG A 93 21.27 -6.88 16.65
N CYS A 94 20.65 -7.60 17.59
CA CYS A 94 20.93 -9.00 17.90
C CYS A 94 19.69 -9.90 17.69
N ASP A 95 18.94 -9.67 16.60
CA ASP A 95 17.72 -10.39 16.26
C ASP A 95 17.69 -10.64 14.75
N ASN A 96 17.00 -11.68 14.34
CA ASN A 96 16.73 -11.98 12.93
C ASN A 96 15.49 -11.29 12.38
N TRP A 97 14.84 -10.43 13.15
CA TRP A 97 13.68 -9.67 12.70
C TRP A 97 14.04 -8.76 11.52
N ARG A 98 13.33 -8.92 10.41
CA ARG A 98 13.45 -8.14 9.19
C ARG A 98 12.11 -7.52 8.84
N VAL A 99 12.14 -6.28 8.41
CA VAL A 99 10.96 -5.53 7.96
C VAL A 99 11.14 -5.16 6.49
N ILE A 100 10.26 -5.66 5.65
CA ILE A 100 10.15 -5.23 4.25
C ILE A 100 9.37 -3.90 4.23
N PRO A 101 9.82 -2.88 3.49
CA PRO A 101 9.23 -1.54 3.54
C PRO A 101 8.00 -1.37 2.65
N ASN A 102 7.33 -2.46 2.24
CA ASN A 102 6.07 -2.37 1.51
C ASN A 102 4.97 -1.79 2.40
N LEU A 103 4.31 -0.74 1.91
CA LEU A 103 3.32 0.05 2.65
C LEU A 103 1.91 -0.13 2.07
N TRP A 104 0.92 -0.02 2.96
CA TRP A 104 -0.50 0.00 2.59
C TRP A 104 -1.10 1.34 2.98
N GLY A 105 -1.74 2.02 2.00
CA GLY A 105 -2.33 3.33 2.15
C GLY A 105 -3.82 3.37 1.77
N ALA A 106 -4.60 4.07 2.56
CA ALA A 106 -6.01 4.34 2.30
C ALA A 106 -6.31 5.83 2.44
N VAL A 107 -6.88 6.42 1.40
CA VAL A 107 -7.25 7.83 1.36
C VAL A 107 -8.75 7.98 1.51
N VAL A 108 -9.17 8.56 2.63
CA VAL A 108 -10.58 8.74 2.97
C VAL A 108 -11.05 10.14 2.58
N GLY A 109 -12.10 10.20 1.78
CA GLY A 109 -12.69 11.49 1.41
C GLY A 109 -14.02 11.33 0.67
N ARG A 110 -14.86 12.35 0.75
CA ARG A 110 -16.16 12.38 0.05
C ARG A 110 -15.95 12.38 -1.47
N PRO A 111 -16.97 12.03 -2.28
CA PRO A 111 -16.94 12.30 -3.71
C PRO A 111 -16.69 13.80 -3.98
N GLY A 112 -15.93 14.11 -5.03
CA GLY A 112 -15.67 15.49 -5.45
C GLY A 112 -14.50 16.21 -4.76
N VAL A 113 -13.83 15.59 -3.77
CA VAL A 113 -12.68 16.21 -3.06
C VAL A 113 -11.33 15.91 -3.74
N MET A 114 -11.31 15.64 -5.03
CA MET A 114 -10.10 15.45 -5.85
C MET A 114 -9.22 14.26 -5.47
N LYS A 115 -9.75 13.23 -4.76
CA LYS A 115 -8.98 12.04 -4.38
C LYS A 115 -8.31 11.35 -5.57
N SER A 116 -9.12 10.80 -6.49
CA SER A 116 -8.62 10.01 -7.63
C SER A 116 -7.66 10.81 -8.51
N PRO A 117 -7.91 12.11 -8.85
CA PRO A 117 -6.94 12.92 -9.56
C PRO A 117 -5.62 13.09 -8.81
N ALA A 118 -5.65 13.32 -7.49
CA ALA A 118 -4.45 13.49 -6.67
C ALA A 118 -3.62 12.20 -6.60
N LEU A 119 -4.29 11.05 -6.40
CA LEU A 119 -3.64 9.74 -6.42
C LEU A 119 -3.00 9.46 -7.78
N ALA A 120 -3.74 9.71 -8.88
CA ALA A 120 -3.23 9.50 -10.24
C ALA A 120 -2.01 10.38 -10.54
N GLU A 121 -2.01 11.65 -10.10
CA GLU A 121 -0.86 12.53 -10.31
C GLU A 121 0.37 12.04 -9.55
N ALA A 122 0.20 11.62 -8.30
CA ALA A 122 1.28 11.10 -7.45
C ALA A 122 1.80 9.72 -7.92
N MET A 123 1.04 8.98 -8.73
CA MET A 123 1.46 7.70 -9.31
C MET A 123 2.18 7.82 -10.65
N LYS A 124 2.22 8.99 -11.28
CA LYS A 124 2.87 9.19 -12.59
C LYS A 124 4.33 8.72 -12.69
N PRO A 125 5.19 8.86 -11.66
CA PRO A 125 6.53 8.27 -11.72
C PRO A 125 6.51 6.77 -11.94
N LEU A 126 5.59 6.07 -11.27
CA LEU A 126 5.42 4.62 -11.38
C LEU A 126 4.85 4.22 -12.76
N ASP A 127 3.89 4.98 -13.30
CA ASP A 127 3.36 4.79 -14.65
C ASP A 127 4.46 4.93 -15.71
N ARG A 128 5.38 5.88 -15.51
CA ARG A 128 6.53 6.07 -16.39
C ARG A 128 7.50 4.88 -16.35
N LEU A 129 7.78 4.34 -15.15
CA LEU A 129 8.59 3.12 -15.02
C LEU A 129 7.92 1.92 -15.70
N GLN A 130 6.60 1.76 -15.54
CA GLN A 130 5.85 0.71 -16.21
C GLN A 130 5.88 0.84 -17.74
N ALA A 131 5.75 2.05 -18.28
CA ALA A 131 5.83 2.29 -19.72
C ALA A 131 7.21 1.91 -20.26
N LEU A 132 8.28 2.37 -19.60
CA LEU A 132 9.66 2.04 -19.98
C LEU A 132 9.92 0.52 -19.93
N ALA A 133 9.49 -0.13 -18.85
CA ALA A 133 9.62 -1.59 -18.71
C ALA A 133 8.87 -2.34 -19.83
N SER A 134 7.70 -1.85 -20.23
CA SER A 134 6.93 -2.44 -21.33
C SER A 134 7.62 -2.31 -22.69
N GLU A 135 8.27 -1.17 -22.95
CA GLU A 135 9.07 -0.95 -24.16
C GLU A 135 10.28 -1.90 -24.22
N LEU A 136 11.06 -1.96 -23.14
CA LEU A 136 12.23 -2.87 -23.03
C LEU A 136 11.83 -4.34 -23.13
N HIS A 137 10.70 -4.72 -22.52
CA HIS A 137 10.18 -6.07 -22.64
C HIS A 137 9.78 -6.41 -24.07
N ALA A 138 9.14 -5.49 -24.80
CA ALA A 138 8.77 -5.71 -26.20
C ALA A 138 10.01 -5.94 -27.09
N GLU A 139 11.12 -5.27 -26.83
CA GLU A 139 12.40 -5.48 -27.50
C GLU A 139 12.98 -6.86 -27.14
N SER A 140 13.08 -7.19 -25.86
CA SER A 140 13.55 -8.49 -25.37
C SER A 140 12.73 -9.65 -25.92
N MET A 141 11.41 -9.50 -26.07
CA MET A 141 10.53 -10.51 -26.68
C MET A 141 10.81 -10.71 -28.18
N ARG A 142 11.18 -9.65 -28.91
CA ARG A 142 11.60 -9.78 -30.33
C ARG A 142 12.88 -10.57 -30.42
N ASP A 143 13.89 -10.28 -29.60
CA ASP A 143 15.16 -10.97 -29.56
C ASP A 143 14.98 -12.45 -29.17
N HIS A 144 14.16 -12.71 -28.15
CA HIS A 144 13.78 -14.05 -27.73
C HIS A 144 13.11 -14.84 -28.87
N SER A 145 12.18 -14.23 -29.60
CA SER A 145 11.50 -14.82 -30.75
C SER A 145 12.47 -15.17 -31.90
N ILE A 146 13.46 -14.31 -32.16
CA ILE A 146 14.52 -14.58 -33.15
C ILE A 146 15.38 -15.75 -32.69
N LYS A 147 15.84 -15.72 -31.44
CA LYS A 147 16.62 -16.79 -30.82
C LYS A 147 15.89 -18.13 -30.90
N GLN A 148 14.61 -18.17 -30.49
CA GLN A 148 13.78 -19.38 -30.54
C GLN A 148 13.65 -19.96 -31.96
N LYS A 149 13.52 -19.09 -32.97
CA LYS A 149 13.51 -19.55 -34.38
C LYS A 149 14.85 -20.16 -34.81
N LEU A 150 15.97 -19.53 -34.41
CA LEU A 150 17.32 -20.06 -34.71
C LEU A 150 17.56 -21.41 -34.02
N ASP A 151 17.18 -21.48 -32.72
CA ASP A 151 17.28 -22.71 -31.93
C ASP A 151 16.42 -23.84 -32.54
N GLY A 152 15.20 -23.53 -33.00
CA GLY A 152 14.34 -24.48 -33.69
C GLY A 152 14.89 -24.95 -35.04
N MET A 153 15.61 -24.09 -35.78
CA MET A 153 16.31 -24.50 -37.00
C MET A 153 17.52 -25.40 -36.69
N GLY A 154 18.28 -25.08 -35.64
CA GLY A 154 19.38 -25.87 -35.11
C GLY A 154 18.93 -27.26 -34.63
N GLY A 155 17.83 -27.32 -33.90
CA GLY A 155 17.21 -28.55 -33.40
C GLY A 155 16.82 -29.50 -34.55
N LYS A 156 16.12 -28.98 -35.57
CA LYS A 156 15.77 -29.77 -36.76
C LYS A 156 17.00 -30.32 -37.48
N ALA A 157 18.06 -29.51 -37.64
CA ALA A 157 19.31 -29.96 -38.25
C ALA A 157 20.00 -31.04 -37.41
N THR A 158 19.89 -30.99 -36.10
CA THR A 158 20.42 -31.98 -35.15
C THR A 158 19.60 -33.27 -35.21
N GLU A 159 18.28 -33.19 -35.26
CA GLU A 159 17.38 -34.34 -35.45
C GLU A 159 17.64 -35.05 -36.77
N ASP A 160 17.81 -34.30 -37.85
CA ASP A 160 18.15 -34.87 -39.17
C ASP A 160 19.51 -35.61 -39.15
N LYS A 161 20.50 -35.07 -38.43
CA LYS A 161 21.80 -35.73 -38.22
C LYS A 161 21.67 -37.00 -37.38
N ALA A 162 20.92 -36.92 -36.28
CA ALA A 162 20.66 -38.07 -35.41
C ALA A 162 19.94 -39.20 -36.17
N GLN A 163 18.94 -38.89 -37.00
CA GLN A 163 18.26 -39.87 -37.84
C GLN A 163 19.21 -40.55 -38.82
N LYS A 164 20.17 -39.83 -39.42
CA LYS A 164 21.20 -40.42 -40.30
C LYS A 164 22.11 -41.36 -39.53
N LEU A 165 22.52 -41.02 -38.31
CA LEU A 165 23.33 -41.85 -37.42
C LEU A 165 22.59 -43.15 -37.03
N VAL A 166 21.30 -43.04 -36.67
CA VAL A 166 20.48 -44.24 -36.39
C VAL A 166 20.37 -45.16 -37.58
N LYS A 167 20.13 -44.62 -38.80
CA LYS A 167 20.12 -45.42 -40.04
C LYS A 167 21.45 -46.08 -40.36
N ALA A 168 22.57 -45.50 -39.91
CA ALA A 168 23.91 -46.03 -40.02
C ALA A 168 24.30 -47.04 -38.91
N GLY A 169 23.38 -47.39 -38.00
CA GLY A 169 23.61 -48.30 -36.88
C GLY A 169 24.37 -47.68 -35.69
N LYS A 170 24.63 -46.37 -35.70
CA LYS A 170 25.41 -45.62 -34.70
C LYS A 170 24.49 -45.02 -33.61
N ILE A 171 23.79 -45.89 -32.89
CA ILE A 171 22.72 -45.49 -31.94
C ILE A 171 23.26 -44.67 -30.76
N GLU A 172 24.45 -45.01 -30.22
CA GLU A 172 25.04 -44.26 -29.08
C GLU A 172 25.51 -42.87 -29.49
N GLU A 173 26.06 -42.69 -30.71
CA GLU A 173 26.42 -41.36 -31.22
C GLU A 173 25.16 -40.49 -31.42
N ALA A 174 24.07 -41.07 -31.91
CA ALA A 174 22.78 -40.38 -32.04
C ALA A 174 22.19 -39.98 -30.69
N ARG A 175 22.33 -40.85 -29.67
CA ARG A 175 21.86 -40.61 -28.33
C ARG A 175 22.60 -39.44 -27.65
N HIS A 176 23.94 -39.41 -27.77
CA HIS A 176 24.76 -38.30 -27.27
C HIS A 176 24.39 -37.00 -27.96
N LEU A 177 24.23 -36.98 -29.26
CA LEU A 177 23.86 -35.81 -30.04
C LEU A 177 22.47 -35.26 -29.66
N LEU A 178 21.52 -36.15 -29.37
CA LEU A 178 20.18 -35.77 -28.91
C LEU A 178 20.16 -35.36 -27.42
N ALA A 179 21.02 -35.93 -26.57
CA ALA A 179 21.17 -35.52 -25.19
C ALA A 179 21.78 -34.13 -25.08
N ASP A 180 22.84 -33.85 -25.84
CA ASP A 180 23.45 -32.52 -25.94
C ASP A 180 22.46 -31.47 -26.48
N ALA A 181 21.52 -31.88 -27.35
CA ALA A 181 20.45 -31.00 -27.85
C ALA A 181 19.27 -30.87 -26.88
N ALA A 182 19.04 -31.84 -26.02
CA ALA A 182 18.00 -31.78 -24.99
C ALA A 182 18.39 -30.88 -23.78
N ASP A 183 19.70 -30.75 -23.53
CA ASP A 183 20.23 -29.77 -22.56
C ASP A 183 20.07 -28.31 -23.04
N PHE A 184 19.70 -28.09 -24.29
CA PHE A 184 19.22 -26.83 -24.81
C PHE A 184 17.76 -26.62 -24.33
N GLU A 185 17.59 -26.35 -23.02
CA GLU A 185 16.31 -25.95 -22.50
C GLU A 185 15.76 -24.79 -23.32
N ALA A 186 14.53 -24.94 -23.81
CA ALA A 186 13.83 -23.86 -24.49
C ALA A 186 13.82 -22.64 -23.54
N SER A 187 14.61 -21.65 -23.87
CA SER A 187 14.78 -20.42 -23.06
C SER A 187 13.39 -19.87 -22.75
N LYS A 188 13.04 -19.74 -21.46
CA LYS A 188 11.76 -19.15 -21.05
C LYS A 188 11.66 -17.74 -21.62
N PRO A 189 10.46 -17.31 -22.04
CA PRO A 189 10.27 -15.93 -22.47
C PRO A 189 10.60 -14.96 -21.34
N PRO A 190 11.17 -13.79 -21.66
CA PRO A 190 11.41 -12.76 -20.66
C PRO A 190 10.12 -12.40 -19.90
N ALA A 191 10.20 -12.27 -18.58
CA ALA A 191 9.08 -11.82 -17.76
C ALA A 191 8.84 -10.31 -17.97
N LEU A 192 7.58 -9.90 -17.98
CA LEU A 192 7.22 -8.48 -18.01
C LEU A 192 7.33 -7.88 -16.60
N PRO A 193 8.20 -6.90 -16.37
CA PRO A 193 8.19 -6.17 -15.10
C PRO A 193 6.86 -5.45 -14.88
N ARG A 194 6.20 -5.72 -13.75
CA ARG A 194 4.89 -5.17 -13.39
C ARG A 194 5.00 -4.37 -12.10
N TYR A 195 4.87 -3.04 -12.21
CA TYR A 195 4.87 -2.14 -11.07
C TYR A 195 3.48 -1.97 -10.47
N ILE A 196 2.44 -1.92 -11.33
CA ILE A 196 1.06 -1.65 -10.94
C ILE A 196 0.15 -2.79 -11.40
N VAL A 197 -0.73 -3.22 -10.50
CA VAL A 197 -1.81 -4.16 -10.76
C VAL A 197 -3.12 -3.52 -10.30
N THR A 198 -4.01 -3.22 -11.25
CA THR A 198 -5.30 -2.56 -10.95
C THR A 198 -6.43 -3.54 -10.77
N ASP A 199 -6.47 -4.60 -11.58
CA ASP A 199 -7.49 -5.64 -11.51
C ASP A 199 -6.88 -7.01 -11.84
N ALA A 200 -6.84 -7.86 -10.81
CA ALA A 200 -6.37 -9.23 -10.95
C ALA A 200 -7.08 -10.10 -9.90
N SER A 201 -7.40 -11.34 -10.27
CA SER A 201 -7.70 -12.35 -9.27
C SER A 201 -6.44 -12.68 -8.47
N VAL A 202 -6.58 -13.31 -7.30
CA VAL A 202 -5.44 -13.68 -6.46
C VAL A 202 -4.48 -14.62 -7.20
N GLU A 203 -5.02 -15.52 -8.02
CA GLU A 203 -4.22 -16.43 -8.85
C GLU A 203 -3.37 -15.67 -9.88
N ALA A 204 -3.99 -14.72 -10.59
CA ALA A 204 -3.29 -13.89 -11.57
C ALA A 204 -2.23 -13.00 -10.89
N LEU A 205 -2.56 -12.44 -9.71
CA LEU A 205 -1.60 -11.69 -8.92
C LEU A 205 -0.44 -12.57 -8.44
N GLY A 206 -0.72 -13.83 -8.07
CA GLY A 206 0.30 -14.80 -7.71
C GLY A 206 1.27 -15.11 -8.87
N GLU A 207 0.73 -15.32 -10.08
CA GLU A 207 1.55 -15.51 -11.29
C GLU A 207 2.43 -14.28 -11.57
N ILE A 208 1.87 -13.08 -11.44
CA ILE A 208 2.61 -11.82 -11.57
C ILE A 208 3.76 -11.75 -10.55
N LEU A 209 3.53 -12.15 -9.29
CA LEU A 209 4.55 -12.09 -8.23
C LEU A 209 5.63 -13.16 -8.36
N ILE A 210 5.35 -14.29 -9.02
CA ILE A 210 6.39 -15.28 -9.40
C ILE A 210 7.39 -14.63 -10.38
N GLU A 211 6.88 -13.88 -11.35
CA GLU A 211 7.70 -13.17 -12.34
C GLU A 211 8.32 -11.88 -11.80
N ASN A 212 7.73 -11.30 -10.75
CA ASN A 212 8.15 -10.04 -10.13
C ASN A 212 8.46 -10.24 -8.64
N PRO A 213 9.58 -10.90 -8.30
CA PRO A 213 9.89 -11.34 -6.93
C PRO A 213 10.16 -10.18 -5.96
N TRP A 214 10.34 -8.97 -6.47
CA TRP A 214 10.55 -7.77 -5.64
C TRP A 214 9.25 -7.11 -5.19
N GLY A 215 8.11 -7.59 -5.70
CA GLY A 215 6.79 -7.11 -5.32
C GLY A 215 6.15 -6.21 -6.36
N ALA A 216 4.89 -5.82 -6.09
CA ALA A 216 4.11 -4.93 -6.94
C ALA A 216 3.14 -4.09 -6.10
N LEU A 217 2.68 -2.97 -6.67
CA LEU A 217 1.60 -2.16 -6.12
C LEU A 217 0.25 -2.66 -6.63
N THR A 218 -0.64 -3.06 -5.72
CA THR A 218 -2.06 -3.21 -6.03
C THR A 218 -2.76 -1.87 -5.82
N TYR A 219 -3.28 -1.29 -6.89
CA TYR A 219 -4.02 -0.02 -6.85
C TYR A 219 -5.51 -0.24 -7.04
N ARG A 220 -6.32 0.36 -6.18
CA ARG A 220 -7.79 0.31 -6.24
C ARG A 220 -8.36 1.71 -6.05
N ASP A 221 -8.88 2.32 -7.10
CA ASP A 221 -9.51 3.65 -6.99
C ASP A 221 -10.66 3.63 -5.97
N GLU A 222 -11.45 2.55 -5.93
CA GLU A 222 -12.47 2.28 -4.91
C GLU A 222 -12.08 1.05 -4.07
N LEU A 223 -11.44 1.29 -2.91
CA LEU A 223 -10.93 0.24 -2.01
C LEU A 223 -12.05 -0.64 -1.43
N ASN A 224 -13.24 -0.07 -1.23
CA ASN A 224 -14.38 -0.82 -0.68
C ASN A 224 -14.74 -2.06 -1.52
N GLY A 225 -14.57 -1.98 -2.85
CA GLY A 225 -14.81 -3.12 -3.74
C GLY A 225 -13.88 -4.29 -3.46
N LEU A 226 -12.59 -4.02 -3.21
CA LEU A 226 -11.63 -5.05 -2.81
C LEU A 226 -11.97 -5.63 -1.43
N LEU A 227 -12.17 -4.77 -0.42
CA LEU A 227 -12.46 -5.20 0.96
C LEU A 227 -13.70 -6.10 1.00
N ARG A 228 -14.83 -5.65 0.43
CA ARG A 228 -16.07 -6.45 0.37
C ARG A 228 -15.93 -7.68 -0.53
N GLY A 229 -15.03 -7.66 -1.51
CA GLY A 229 -14.72 -8.83 -2.34
C GLY A 229 -14.05 -9.94 -1.52
N LEU A 230 -13.12 -9.56 -0.65
CA LEU A 230 -12.38 -10.46 0.24
C LEU A 230 -13.23 -11.00 1.42
N ASP A 231 -14.33 -10.33 1.76
CA ASP A 231 -15.26 -10.77 2.82
C ASP A 231 -16.29 -11.81 2.33
N LYS A 232 -16.35 -12.09 1.02
CA LYS A 232 -17.30 -13.06 0.47
C LYS A 232 -16.93 -14.48 0.89
N GLU A 233 -17.94 -15.30 1.15
CA GLU A 233 -17.80 -16.74 1.38
C GLU A 233 -16.99 -17.40 0.24
N GLY A 234 -16.04 -18.25 0.59
CA GLY A 234 -15.12 -18.89 -0.35
C GLY A 234 -13.91 -18.03 -0.80
N GLN A 235 -13.74 -16.84 -0.23
CA GLN A 235 -12.58 -15.95 -0.50
C GLN A 235 -11.56 -15.93 0.65
N GLU A 236 -11.64 -16.85 1.60
CA GLU A 236 -10.73 -16.93 2.77
C GLU A 236 -9.27 -17.08 2.34
N GLY A 237 -9.03 -17.87 1.29
CA GLY A 237 -7.69 -18.01 0.69
C GLY A 237 -7.17 -16.72 0.05
N ALA A 238 -8.05 -15.95 -0.60
CA ALA A 238 -7.69 -14.67 -1.17
C ALA A 238 -7.33 -13.65 -0.07
N ARG A 239 -8.10 -13.64 1.01
CA ARG A 239 -7.86 -12.78 2.16
C ARG A 239 -6.53 -13.13 2.85
N ALA A 240 -6.26 -14.41 3.10
CA ALA A 240 -5.00 -14.89 3.66
C ALA A 240 -3.79 -14.50 2.78
N PHE A 241 -3.94 -14.55 1.46
CA PHE A 241 -2.90 -14.14 0.52
C PHE A 241 -2.54 -12.65 0.67
N TYR A 242 -3.53 -11.76 0.77
CA TYR A 242 -3.26 -10.33 1.02
C TYR A 242 -2.63 -10.10 2.39
N LEU A 243 -3.13 -10.76 3.45
CA LEU A 243 -2.55 -10.65 4.79
C LEU A 243 -1.06 -11.04 4.82
N GLN A 244 -0.71 -12.10 4.09
CA GLN A 244 0.68 -12.53 3.94
C GLN A 244 1.51 -11.57 3.07
N GLY A 245 0.89 -11.01 2.02
CA GLY A 245 1.51 -10.02 1.15
C GLY A 245 1.88 -8.71 1.86
N TYR A 246 1.22 -8.40 2.97
CA TYR A 246 1.60 -7.27 3.83
C TYR A 246 2.97 -7.49 4.49
N ASP A 247 3.28 -8.70 4.95
CA ASP A 247 4.57 -8.98 5.57
C ASP A 247 5.73 -8.85 4.57
N GLY A 248 5.48 -9.21 3.32
CA GLY A 248 6.40 -8.98 2.21
C GLY A 248 7.55 -9.99 2.09
N ASN A 249 7.67 -10.95 3.01
CA ASN A 249 8.81 -11.87 3.07
C ASN A 249 8.44 -13.34 3.25
N GLN A 250 7.15 -13.68 3.20
CA GLN A 250 6.69 -15.07 3.36
C GLN A 250 6.29 -15.67 2.02
N GLY A 251 6.68 -16.95 1.81
CA GLY A 251 6.27 -17.71 0.62
C GLY A 251 4.80 -18.09 0.69
N TYR A 252 4.17 -18.28 -0.46
CA TYR A 252 2.80 -18.76 -0.58
C TYR A 252 2.72 -19.85 -1.63
N THR A 253 1.98 -20.92 -1.32
CA THR A 253 1.78 -22.03 -2.27
C THR A 253 0.29 -22.20 -2.48
N PHE A 254 -0.13 -22.32 -3.74
CA PHE A 254 -1.48 -22.72 -4.07
C PHE A 254 -1.52 -23.89 -5.04
N ASP A 255 -2.50 -24.76 -4.81
CA ASP A 255 -2.83 -25.87 -5.66
C ASP A 255 -4.14 -25.60 -6.39
N ARG A 256 -4.14 -25.61 -7.72
CA ARG A 256 -5.34 -25.40 -8.54
C ARG A 256 -5.50 -26.51 -9.56
N ILE A 257 -6.70 -27.11 -9.61
CA ILE A 257 -7.00 -28.28 -10.44
C ILE A 257 -6.82 -28.00 -11.95
N GLY A 258 -6.96 -26.75 -12.39
CA GLY A 258 -6.93 -26.38 -13.81
C GLY A 258 -5.61 -25.78 -14.32
N ARG A 259 -4.65 -25.39 -13.45
CA ARG A 259 -3.42 -24.66 -13.84
C ARG A 259 -2.12 -25.28 -13.35
N GLY A 260 -2.17 -26.48 -12.77
CA GLY A 260 -1.02 -27.18 -12.19
C GLY A 260 -1.04 -27.20 -10.67
N ARG A 261 -0.34 -28.17 -10.11
CA ARG A 261 -0.15 -28.31 -8.65
C ARG A 261 1.16 -27.67 -8.26
N ASN A 262 1.19 -27.15 -7.01
CA ASN A 262 2.42 -26.66 -6.38
C ASN A 262 3.00 -25.38 -7.02
N LEU A 263 2.13 -24.39 -7.34
CA LEU A 263 2.62 -23.05 -7.69
C LEU A 263 3.13 -22.37 -6.42
N HIS A 264 4.44 -22.26 -6.31
CA HIS A 264 5.10 -21.67 -5.16
C HIS A 264 5.64 -20.27 -5.49
N ILE A 265 5.23 -19.28 -4.68
CA ILE A 265 5.79 -17.94 -4.69
C ILE A 265 6.77 -17.87 -3.52
N PRO A 266 8.08 -17.66 -3.75
CA PRO A 266 9.07 -17.63 -2.66
C PRO A 266 8.81 -16.55 -1.63
N ALA A 267 8.30 -15.39 -2.05
CA ALA A 267 7.86 -14.34 -1.15
C ALA A 267 6.77 -13.47 -1.79
N VAL A 268 5.66 -13.34 -1.10
CA VAL A 268 4.56 -12.45 -1.51
C VAL A 268 4.82 -11.06 -0.95
N CYS A 269 5.08 -10.07 -1.81
CA CYS A 269 5.29 -8.69 -1.43
C CYS A 269 4.30 -7.79 -2.17
N ILE A 270 3.34 -7.23 -1.42
CA ILE A 270 2.27 -6.40 -1.98
C ILE A 270 2.25 -5.06 -1.24
N SER A 271 2.45 -3.96 -1.98
CA SER A 271 2.02 -2.65 -1.55
C SER A 271 0.56 -2.44 -1.99
N LEU A 272 -0.24 -1.72 -1.22
CA LEU A 272 -1.66 -1.53 -1.52
C LEU A 272 -2.05 -0.07 -1.34
N LEU A 273 -2.71 0.51 -2.35
CA LEU A 273 -3.18 1.89 -2.32
C LEU A 273 -4.61 1.97 -2.83
N GLY A 274 -5.44 2.75 -2.16
CA GLY A 274 -6.77 3.05 -2.70
C GLY A 274 -7.52 4.15 -1.97
N GLY A 275 -8.57 4.62 -2.64
CA GLY A 275 -9.51 5.59 -2.09
C GLY A 275 -10.73 4.90 -1.45
N ILE A 276 -11.29 5.51 -0.41
CA ILE A 276 -12.52 5.04 0.21
C ILE A 276 -13.39 6.23 0.65
N GLN A 277 -14.69 6.06 0.57
CA GLN A 277 -15.63 7.07 1.05
C GLN A 277 -15.85 6.92 2.57
N PRO A 278 -16.06 8.03 3.33
CA PRO A 278 -16.26 7.99 4.78
C PRO A 278 -17.32 6.97 5.23
N GLY A 279 -18.52 7.05 4.69
CA GLY A 279 -19.60 6.14 5.08
C GLY A 279 -19.34 4.67 4.73
N LYS A 280 -18.52 4.38 3.68
CA LYS A 280 -18.11 3.01 3.36
C LYS A 280 -17.08 2.48 4.34
N LEU A 281 -16.14 3.34 4.76
CA LEU A 281 -15.15 2.99 5.77
C LEU A 281 -15.81 2.74 7.13
N GLN A 282 -16.71 3.63 7.57
CA GLN A 282 -17.44 3.48 8.83
C GLN A 282 -18.26 2.19 8.86
N ALA A 283 -18.99 1.87 7.79
CA ALA A 283 -19.73 0.61 7.68
C ALA A 283 -18.80 -0.60 7.73
N TYR A 284 -17.62 -0.53 7.13
CA TYR A 284 -16.65 -1.61 7.16
C TYR A 284 -16.04 -1.79 8.57
N ILE A 285 -15.68 -0.70 9.25
CA ILE A 285 -15.16 -0.72 10.62
C ILE A 285 -16.21 -1.28 11.59
N HIS A 286 -17.46 -0.84 11.46
CA HIS A 286 -18.55 -1.33 12.30
C HIS A 286 -18.71 -2.86 12.20
N ASP A 287 -18.70 -3.40 10.97
CA ASP A 287 -18.79 -4.83 10.73
C ASP A 287 -17.57 -5.57 11.31
N ALA A 288 -16.36 -5.01 11.17
CA ALA A 288 -15.12 -5.58 11.69
C ALA A 288 -15.09 -5.64 13.24
N VAL A 289 -15.54 -4.57 13.91
CA VAL A 289 -15.53 -4.50 15.39
C VAL A 289 -16.65 -5.34 16.00
N SER A 290 -17.73 -5.60 15.25
CA SER A 290 -18.87 -6.42 15.74
C SER A 290 -18.65 -7.94 15.63
N GLY A 291 -17.42 -8.40 15.40
CA GLY A 291 -17.09 -9.84 15.28
C GLY A 291 -17.46 -10.45 13.93
N GLY A 292 -17.55 -9.63 12.87
CA GLY A 292 -17.76 -10.09 11.50
C GLY A 292 -16.52 -10.70 10.86
N ALA A 293 -16.63 -11.17 9.61
CA ALA A 293 -15.54 -11.74 8.82
C ALA A 293 -14.32 -10.81 8.65
N ALA A 294 -14.50 -9.51 8.91
CA ALA A 294 -13.47 -8.48 8.80
C ALA A 294 -12.57 -8.33 10.05
N ASP A 295 -12.80 -9.12 11.13
CA ASP A 295 -12.03 -9.06 12.39
C ASP A 295 -10.76 -9.92 12.33
N ASP A 296 -9.92 -9.71 11.32
CA ASP A 296 -8.64 -10.45 11.15
C ASP A 296 -7.43 -9.51 10.99
N GLY A 297 -7.65 -8.23 11.19
CA GLY A 297 -6.60 -7.22 11.12
C GLY A 297 -6.25 -6.75 9.70
N LEU A 298 -7.06 -7.03 8.67
CA LEU A 298 -6.81 -6.56 7.30
C LEU A 298 -6.84 -5.03 7.22
N LEU A 299 -7.88 -4.39 7.77
CA LEU A 299 -8.01 -2.93 7.77
C LEU A 299 -6.89 -2.27 8.58
N GLN A 300 -6.50 -2.88 9.69
CA GLN A 300 -5.44 -2.39 10.58
C GLN A 300 -4.06 -2.33 9.91
N ARG A 301 -3.89 -3.04 8.78
CA ARG A 301 -2.65 -3.02 7.97
C ARG A 301 -2.51 -1.82 7.05
N PHE A 302 -3.60 -1.05 6.86
CA PHE A 302 -3.52 0.24 6.17
C PHE A 302 -2.89 1.28 7.11
N GLY A 303 -1.59 1.14 7.35
CA GLY A 303 -0.85 2.02 8.24
C GLY A 303 -0.88 3.49 7.80
N LEU A 304 -0.89 3.76 6.49
CA LEU A 304 -1.05 5.09 5.92
C LEU A 304 -2.53 5.38 5.62
N LEU A 305 -3.39 5.23 6.63
CA LEU A 305 -4.80 5.62 6.55
C LEU A 305 -4.93 7.09 6.89
N VAL A 306 -5.39 7.92 5.93
CA VAL A 306 -5.59 9.35 6.14
C VAL A 306 -7.04 9.76 5.86
N TRP A 307 -7.59 10.55 6.77
CA TRP A 307 -8.90 11.17 6.66
C TRP A 307 -8.80 12.64 7.03
N PRO A 308 -8.26 13.50 6.15
CA PRO A 308 -8.05 14.91 6.44
C PRO A 308 -9.33 15.71 6.45
N ASP A 309 -9.25 16.92 7.05
CA ASP A 309 -10.24 17.95 6.84
C ASP A 309 -10.06 18.55 5.43
N VAL A 310 -11.18 18.81 4.77
CA VAL A 310 -11.17 19.48 3.46
C VAL A 310 -11.43 20.97 3.68
N GLY A 311 -10.50 21.80 3.25
CA GLY A 311 -10.64 23.26 3.32
C GLY A 311 -11.94 23.75 2.67
N ARG A 312 -12.52 24.80 3.25
CA ARG A 312 -13.73 25.45 2.71
C ARG A 312 -13.42 26.47 1.63
N GLU A 313 -12.21 27.00 1.65
CA GLU A 313 -11.74 27.98 0.68
C GLU A 313 -11.25 27.28 -0.58
N TRP A 314 -11.64 27.80 -1.73
CA TRP A 314 -11.15 27.36 -3.03
C TRP A 314 -10.52 28.54 -3.75
N ARG A 315 -9.36 28.29 -4.36
CA ARG A 315 -8.67 29.28 -5.19
C ARG A 315 -8.53 28.73 -6.59
N ASN A 316 -8.72 29.58 -7.60
CA ASN A 316 -8.38 29.19 -8.97
C ASN A 316 -6.86 29.25 -9.14
N VAL A 317 -6.20 28.09 -9.15
CA VAL A 317 -4.76 27.96 -9.36
C VAL A 317 -4.51 27.51 -10.79
N ASP A 318 -4.20 28.48 -11.67
CA ASP A 318 -3.90 28.24 -13.09
C ASP A 318 -2.40 28.51 -13.33
N ARG A 319 -1.58 27.49 -13.09
CA ARG A 319 -0.14 27.51 -13.34
C ARG A 319 0.38 26.13 -13.75
N TYR A 320 1.50 26.12 -14.47
CA TYR A 320 2.18 24.88 -14.80
C TYR A 320 2.72 24.19 -13.54
N PRO A 321 2.87 22.84 -13.58
CA PRO A 321 3.55 22.08 -12.52
C PRO A 321 4.98 22.62 -12.29
N ASP A 322 5.43 22.59 -11.04
CA ASP A 322 6.83 22.82 -10.73
C ASP A 322 7.69 21.71 -11.35
N THR A 323 8.37 22.05 -12.45
CA THR A 323 9.17 21.08 -13.21
C THR A 323 10.38 20.62 -12.41
N THR A 324 10.98 21.47 -11.57
CA THR A 324 12.13 21.11 -10.74
C THR A 324 11.73 20.10 -9.69
N ALA A 325 10.69 20.38 -8.92
CA ALA A 325 10.16 19.48 -7.91
C ALA A 325 9.70 18.14 -8.52
N LYS A 326 8.98 18.19 -9.65
CA LYS A 326 8.57 16.99 -10.37
C LYS A 326 9.76 16.15 -10.81
N ASN A 327 10.79 16.74 -11.41
CA ASN A 327 11.95 16.00 -11.89
C ASN A 327 12.73 15.37 -10.73
N ALA A 328 12.94 16.08 -9.62
CA ALA A 328 13.58 15.51 -8.42
C ALA A 328 12.85 14.26 -7.90
N ALA A 329 11.52 14.32 -7.85
CA ALA A 329 10.71 13.16 -7.48
C ALA A 329 10.91 12.00 -8.48
N PHE A 330 10.79 12.25 -9.78
CA PHE A 330 10.96 11.23 -10.82
C PHE A 330 12.37 10.59 -10.82
N GLU A 331 13.41 11.39 -10.62
CA GLU A 331 14.78 10.90 -10.49
C GLU A 331 14.96 10.00 -9.27
N THR A 332 14.30 10.32 -8.15
CA THR A 332 14.29 9.49 -6.95
C THR A 332 13.65 8.12 -7.24
N PHE A 333 12.50 8.08 -7.92
CA PHE A 333 11.88 6.82 -8.33
C PHE A 333 12.77 6.01 -9.27
N GLN A 334 13.41 6.63 -10.26
CA GLN A 334 14.32 5.97 -11.19
C GLN A 334 15.56 5.41 -10.47
N ARG A 335 16.14 6.17 -9.54
CA ARG A 335 17.30 5.74 -8.75
C ARG A 335 16.97 4.52 -7.88
N LEU A 336 15.81 4.51 -7.23
CA LEU A 336 15.37 3.40 -6.40
C LEU A 336 14.92 2.18 -7.23
N ASP A 337 14.42 2.41 -8.44
CA ASP A 337 14.15 1.32 -9.37
C ASP A 337 15.44 0.63 -9.83
N ALA A 338 16.47 1.39 -10.15
CA ALA A 338 17.79 0.89 -10.52
C ALA A 338 18.61 0.31 -9.35
N MET A 339 18.12 0.44 -8.10
CA MET A 339 18.82 -0.11 -6.94
C MET A 339 18.89 -1.64 -7.03
N PRO A 340 20.11 -2.24 -6.98
CA PRO A 340 20.24 -3.69 -6.98
C PRO A 340 19.76 -4.28 -5.65
N PRO A 341 19.22 -5.51 -5.65
CA PRO A 341 19.03 -6.26 -4.41
C PRO A 341 20.37 -6.63 -3.80
N GLY A 342 20.36 -7.07 -2.54
CA GLY A 342 21.47 -7.74 -1.91
C GLY A 342 21.66 -9.18 -2.41
N ALA A 343 22.54 -9.91 -1.75
CA ALA A 343 22.72 -11.33 -1.98
C ALA A 343 22.64 -12.08 -0.65
N ASP A 344 22.07 -13.27 -0.69
CA ASP A 344 22.10 -14.20 0.43
C ASP A 344 23.54 -14.63 0.70
N PRO A 345 24.05 -14.51 1.94
CA PRO A 345 25.47 -14.79 2.22
C PRO A 345 25.83 -16.29 2.11
N GLU A 346 24.87 -17.20 2.17
CA GLU A 346 25.12 -18.64 2.11
C GLU A 346 24.98 -19.18 0.68
N THR A 347 23.98 -18.71 -0.07
CA THR A 347 23.66 -19.24 -1.41
C THR A 347 24.18 -18.33 -2.52
N GLY A 348 24.43 -17.06 -2.26
CA GLY A 348 24.76 -16.05 -3.26
C GLY A 348 23.58 -15.60 -4.12
N GLU A 349 22.39 -16.13 -3.88
CA GLU A 349 21.19 -15.76 -4.62
C GLU A 349 20.70 -14.34 -4.28
N PRO A 350 19.98 -13.68 -5.19
CA PRO A 350 19.41 -12.36 -4.91
C PRO A 350 18.49 -12.38 -3.70
N ALA A 351 18.78 -11.51 -2.71
CA ALA A 351 18.05 -11.38 -1.46
C ALA A 351 17.87 -9.91 -1.09
N PRO A 352 16.99 -9.54 -0.14
CA PRO A 352 16.86 -8.17 0.32
C PRO A 352 18.18 -7.62 0.89
N ALA A 353 18.63 -6.46 0.41
CA ALA A 353 19.74 -5.74 1.04
C ALA A 353 19.34 -5.32 2.47
N VAL A 354 20.17 -5.63 3.45
CA VAL A 354 19.83 -5.43 4.87
C VAL A 354 20.38 -4.09 5.35
N TYR A 355 19.48 -3.16 5.63
CA TYR A 355 19.79 -1.87 6.25
C TYR A 355 19.65 -1.94 7.77
N ARG A 356 20.29 -1.03 8.48
CA ARG A 356 20.24 -0.87 9.93
C ARG A 356 20.12 0.59 10.30
N PHE A 357 19.68 0.85 11.51
CA PHE A 357 19.76 2.18 12.09
C PHE A 357 21.22 2.54 12.36
N ALA A 358 21.59 3.81 12.11
CA ALA A 358 22.81 4.41 12.63
C ALA A 358 22.82 4.34 14.18
N PRO A 359 23.99 4.39 14.84
CA PRO A 359 24.06 4.19 16.28
C PRO A 359 23.19 5.12 17.13
N ASP A 360 23.04 6.39 16.75
CA ASP A 360 22.17 7.38 17.35
C ASP A 360 20.70 7.09 17.08
N ALA A 361 20.34 6.78 15.83
CA ALA A 361 19.01 6.36 15.46
C ALA A 361 18.57 5.07 16.17
N GLN A 362 19.51 4.14 16.41
CA GLN A 362 19.18 2.90 17.12
C GLN A 362 18.81 3.16 18.58
N ALA A 363 19.50 4.10 19.25
CA ALA A 363 19.18 4.47 20.63
C ALA A 363 17.77 5.08 20.71
N GLU A 364 17.47 6.02 19.83
CA GLU A 364 16.16 6.65 19.74
C GLU A 364 15.05 5.64 19.42
N PHE A 365 15.30 4.69 18.50
CA PHE A 365 14.35 3.62 18.20
C PHE A 365 14.10 2.70 19.39
N ASP A 366 15.14 2.35 20.15
CA ASP A 366 15.02 1.46 21.31
C ASP A 366 14.20 2.15 22.42
N ASP A 367 14.38 3.44 22.66
CA ASP A 367 13.61 4.26 23.60
C ASP A 367 12.15 4.39 23.15
N TRP A 368 11.91 4.84 21.91
CA TRP A 368 10.56 4.89 21.34
C TRP A 368 9.85 3.54 21.45
N ARG A 369 10.53 2.47 21.12
CA ARG A 369 9.93 1.13 21.13
C ARG A 369 9.57 0.70 22.54
N HIS A 370 10.38 1.02 23.55
CA HIS A 370 10.07 0.72 24.94
C HIS A 370 8.77 1.42 25.37
N ASP A 371 8.67 2.72 25.11
CA ASP A 371 7.50 3.51 25.47
C ASP A 371 6.24 3.05 24.70
N PHE A 372 6.39 2.81 23.40
CA PHE A 372 5.33 2.30 22.53
C PHE A 372 4.78 0.95 23.00
N GLU A 373 5.66 -0.01 23.30
CA GLU A 373 5.24 -1.34 23.78
C GLU A 373 4.59 -1.29 25.18
N THR A 374 5.03 -0.36 26.01
CA THR A 374 4.45 -0.11 27.33
C THR A 374 3.04 0.49 27.19
N ALA A 375 2.89 1.52 26.38
CA ALA A 375 1.60 2.14 26.10
C ALA A 375 0.60 1.16 25.45
N LEU A 376 1.07 0.34 24.52
CA LEU A 376 0.22 -0.63 23.84
C LEU A 376 -0.33 -1.72 24.80
N ARG A 377 0.38 -2.00 25.91
CA ARG A 377 -0.03 -2.98 26.93
C ARG A 377 -0.73 -2.36 28.13
N SER A 378 -0.90 -1.03 28.16
CA SER A 378 -1.54 -0.33 29.28
C SER A 378 -3.03 -0.64 29.41
N GLY A 379 -3.68 -1.09 28.33
CA GLY A 379 -5.13 -1.28 28.28
C GLY A 379 -5.93 0.03 28.13
N GLU A 380 -5.27 1.15 27.85
CA GLU A 380 -5.91 2.47 27.68
C GLU A 380 -6.58 2.62 26.32
N HIS A 381 -6.13 1.85 25.31
CA HIS A 381 -6.68 1.91 23.97
C HIS A 381 -7.88 1.00 23.78
N HIS A 382 -8.86 1.44 22.99
CA HIS A 382 -9.89 0.55 22.48
C HIS A 382 -9.25 -0.61 21.67
N PRO A 383 -9.74 -1.86 21.77
CA PRO A 383 -9.12 -3.02 21.09
C PRO A 383 -8.87 -2.82 19.58
N ALA A 384 -9.78 -2.17 18.85
CA ALA A 384 -9.59 -1.87 17.44
C ALA A 384 -8.40 -0.93 17.18
N MET A 385 -8.22 0.08 18.04
CA MET A 385 -7.10 1.02 17.96
C MET A 385 -5.78 0.34 18.38
N GLU A 386 -5.80 -0.47 19.43
CA GLU A 386 -4.65 -1.29 19.86
C GLU A 386 -4.20 -2.21 18.73
N SER A 387 -5.14 -2.91 18.07
CA SER A 387 -4.86 -3.76 16.91
C SER A 387 -4.22 -2.95 15.76
N HIS A 388 -4.71 -1.75 15.47
CA HIS A 388 -4.13 -0.87 14.45
C HIS A 388 -2.72 -0.43 14.85
N LEU A 389 -2.54 0.11 16.05
CA LEU A 389 -1.25 0.55 16.55
C LEU A 389 -0.23 -0.58 16.59
N SER A 390 -0.64 -1.83 16.85
CA SER A 390 0.26 -2.99 16.83
C SER A 390 1.03 -3.13 15.51
N LYS A 391 0.51 -2.59 14.39
CA LYS A 391 1.17 -2.60 13.07
C LYS A 391 2.27 -1.56 12.95
N TYR A 392 2.34 -0.58 13.86
CA TYR A 392 3.40 0.43 13.89
C TYR A 392 4.79 -0.17 14.19
N ARG A 393 4.83 -1.38 14.78
CA ARG A 393 6.07 -2.16 14.89
C ARG A 393 6.75 -2.37 13.54
N LYS A 394 5.95 -2.56 12.47
CA LYS A 394 6.43 -2.64 11.08
C LYS A 394 6.47 -1.27 10.43
N LEU A 395 5.43 -0.45 10.62
CA LEU A 395 5.22 0.80 9.90
C LEU A 395 6.36 1.78 10.11
N VAL A 396 6.77 2.01 11.38
CA VAL A 396 7.82 2.99 11.70
C VAL A 396 9.18 2.61 11.10
N PRO A 397 9.71 1.41 11.28
CA PRO A 397 10.95 1.02 10.61
C PRO A 397 10.85 1.02 9.08
N ALA A 398 9.69 0.66 8.52
CA ALA A 398 9.47 0.69 7.08
C ALA A 398 9.51 2.12 6.54
N LEU A 399 8.83 3.06 7.19
CA LEU A 399 8.86 4.50 6.83
C LEU A 399 10.26 5.08 6.96
N ALA A 400 10.97 4.77 8.05
CA ALA A 400 12.34 5.23 8.24
C ALA A 400 13.26 4.75 7.11
N LEU A 401 13.15 3.48 6.70
CA LEU A 401 13.91 2.96 5.57
C LEU A 401 13.52 3.62 4.25
N VAL A 402 12.22 3.83 3.99
CA VAL A 402 11.76 4.51 2.77
C VAL A 402 12.31 5.93 2.70
N CYS A 403 12.28 6.68 3.81
CA CYS A 403 12.83 8.04 3.90
C CYS A 403 14.34 8.05 3.66
N ALA A 404 15.08 7.19 4.36
CA ALA A 404 16.54 7.08 4.21
C ALA A 404 16.95 6.76 2.76
N LEU A 405 16.30 5.78 2.14
CA LEU A 405 16.58 5.41 0.76
C LEU A 405 16.20 6.52 -0.22
N ALA A 406 15.08 7.23 0.02
CA ALA A 406 14.67 8.36 -0.80
C ALA A 406 15.68 9.51 -0.73
N ASP A 407 16.25 9.78 0.43
CA ASP A 407 17.27 10.80 0.64
C ASP A 407 18.71 10.32 0.29
N GLY A 408 18.86 9.06 -0.15
CA GLY A 408 20.14 8.51 -0.64
C GLY A 408 21.10 8.05 0.45
N GLU A 409 20.59 7.76 1.64
CA GLU A 409 21.39 7.31 2.78
C GLU A 409 21.83 5.84 2.63
N SER A 410 22.99 5.50 3.14
CA SER A 410 23.53 4.13 3.18
C SER A 410 23.13 3.34 4.43
N GLU A 411 22.70 4.03 5.48
CA GLU A 411 22.12 3.51 6.71
C GLU A 411 20.98 4.43 7.15
N VAL A 412 20.09 3.98 8.02
CA VAL A 412 18.95 4.80 8.45
C VAL A 412 19.39 5.76 9.56
N SER A 413 19.48 7.05 9.23
CA SER A 413 19.87 8.12 10.15
C SER A 413 18.82 8.43 11.22
N ALA A 414 19.22 9.21 12.24
CA ALA A 414 18.30 9.74 13.24
C ALA A 414 17.22 10.64 12.58
N ASP A 415 17.58 11.46 11.59
CA ASP A 415 16.63 12.33 10.90
C ASP A 415 15.54 11.52 10.15
N SER A 416 15.94 10.44 9.46
CA SER A 416 15.00 9.54 8.78
C SER A 416 14.10 8.78 9.77
N LEU A 417 14.63 8.41 10.95
CA LEU A 417 13.82 7.81 12.01
C LEU A 417 12.85 8.82 12.63
N LEU A 418 13.31 10.02 13.00
CA LEU A 418 12.45 11.06 13.58
C LEU A 418 11.31 11.44 12.62
N ARG A 419 11.60 11.52 11.33
CA ARG A 419 10.55 11.70 10.30
C ARG A 419 9.53 10.58 10.32
N ALA A 420 9.97 9.33 10.45
CA ALA A 420 9.07 8.17 10.54
C ALA A 420 8.24 8.17 11.84
N LEU A 421 8.80 8.63 12.96
CA LEU A 421 8.07 8.80 14.22
C LEU A 421 7.01 9.90 14.09
N ALA A 422 7.37 11.04 13.50
CA ALA A 422 6.42 12.12 13.21
C ALA A 422 5.26 11.64 12.30
N TRP A 423 5.55 10.84 11.27
CA TRP A 423 4.53 10.13 10.51
C TRP A 423 3.65 9.26 11.40
N GLY A 424 4.23 8.54 12.36
CA GLY A 424 3.49 7.70 13.30
C GLY A 424 2.46 8.51 14.10
N ASP A 425 2.85 9.63 14.68
CA ASP A 425 1.96 10.51 15.46
C ASP A 425 0.88 11.12 14.58
N TYR A 426 1.23 11.64 13.42
CA TYR A 426 0.30 12.15 12.43
C TYR A 426 -0.76 11.11 12.04
N LEU A 427 -0.34 9.90 11.65
CA LEU A 427 -1.24 8.82 11.24
C LEU A 427 -2.10 8.30 12.40
N LYS A 428 -1.61 8.34 13.65
CA LYS A 428 -2.37 7.98 14.84
C LYS A 428 -3.61 8.88 15.01
N SER A 429 -3.50 10.17 14.70
CA SER A 429 -4.65 11.10 14.75
C SER A 429 -5.73 10.72 13.73
N HIS A 430 -5.33 10.35 12.51
CA HIS A 430 -6.25 9.90 11.46
C HIS A 430 -6.89 8.55 11.78
N ALA A 431 -6.12 7.62 12.34
CA ALA A 431 -6.65 6.34 12.80
C ALA A 431 -7.68 6.54 13.92
N ALA A 432 -7.38 7.42 14.91
CA ALA A 432 -8.32 7.76 15.96
C ALA A 432 -9.63 8.34 15.40
N ARG A 433 -9.56 9.22 14.39
CA ARG A 433 -10.74 9.73 13.68
C ARG A 433 -11.51 8.61 12.99
N ALA A 434 -10.82 7.70 12.30
CA ALA A 434 -11.46 6.63 11.54
C ALA A 434 -12.18 5.61 12.44
N TYR A 435 -11.59 5.24 13.57
CA TYR A 435 -12.17 4.29 14.53
C TYR A 435 -13.14 4.93 15.51
N GLY A 436 -13.09 6.26 15.70
CA GLY A 436 -13.98 7.01 16.56
C GLY A 436 -15.17 7.66 15.86
N ALA A 437 -15.32 7.48 14.55
CA ALA A 437 -16.36 8.11 13.72
C ALA A 437 -17.62 7.26 13.60
#